data_b9bea59b81579a123f3f64f7eac8d048
#
_entry.id   b9bea59b81579a123f3f64f7eac8d048
#
_cell.length_a   1.000
_cell.length_b   1.000
_cell.length_c   1.000
_cell.angle_alpha   90.00
_cell.angle_beta   90.00
_cell.angle_gamma   90.00
#
_symmetry.space_group_name_H-M   'P 1'
#
loop_
_entity.id
_entity.type
_entity.pdbx_description
1 polymer ?
#
loop_
_entity_poly.entity_id
_entity_poly.type
_entity_poly.pdbx_seq_one_letter_code
_entity_poly.pdbx_strand_id
1 'polypeptide(L)'
;MKYISVAVDGPAGSGKSTITKMVAEKLGYNYVDTGAMYRAITYNFLNNDLKELNEEKVIKFLSTLKFDVKFIDKKQYVLINGEDVSEKIRTAEVSKFTSLFAKSPAVREFLIDTQRNLAKSNNIIMDGRDIASVVLPNADVKIFLTASVEERARRRVLDFERQGITDVNYEKVKEEIKARDYQDENRDIAPLIKVDSAIDTTELTIDQVVEKIIELIKFKENL
;
A
#
# COMPACT_ATOMS: atom_id res chain seq x y z
N MET A 1 4.95 26.53 -5.75
CA MET A 1 3.83 25.93 -4.99
C MET A 1 4.36 24.75 -4.22
N LYS A 2 3.94 24.57 -2.97
CA LYS A 2 4.27 23.37 -2.18
C LYS A 2 3.24 22.30 -2.53
N TYR A 3 3.68 21.08 -2.85
CA TYR A 3 2.80 19.94 -3.03
C TYR A 3 2.41 19.36 -1.68
N ILE A 4 1.16 18.90 -1.57
CA ILE A 4 0.63 18.25 -0.36
C ILE A 4 0.88 16.74 -0.43
N SER A 5 1.41 16.20 0.64
CA SER A 5 1.66 14.78 0.83
C SER A 5 0.81 14.21 1.96
N VAL A 6 0.03 13.17 1.65
CA VAL A 6 -0.83 12.47 2.59
C VAL A 6 -0.35 11.03 2.73
N ALA A 7 0.04 10.66 3.94
CA ALA A 7 0.46 9.31 4.29
C ALA A 7 -0.70 8.55 4.98
N VAL A 8 -1.06 7.39 4.45
CA VAL A 8 -2.15 6.57 4.99
C VAL A 8 -1.64 5.16 5.28
N ASP A 9 -1.47 4.84 6.55
CA ASP A 9 -1.05 3.52 7.00
C ASP A 9 -2.20 2.76 7.67
N GLY A 10 -2.00 1.46 7.90
CA GLY A 10 -2.95 0.62 8.64
C GLY A 10 -2.91 -0.84 8.19
N PRO A 11 -3.56 -1.73 8.94
CA PRO A 11 -3.49 -3.18 8.72
C PRO A 11 -4.16 -3.64 7.43
N ALA A 12 -3.98 -4.91 7.08
CA ALA A 12 -4.61 -5.52 5.92
C ALA A 12 -6.14 -5.51 6.04
N GLY A 13 -6.85 -5.20 4.93
CA GLY A 13 -8.32 -5.22 4.91
C GLY A 13 -9.00 -4.03 5.60
N SER A 14 -8.27 -3.00 6.08
CA SER A 14 -8.87 -1.81 6.71
C SER A 14 -9.55 -0.83 5.74
N GLY A 15 -9.59 -1.15 4.43
CA GLY A 15 -10.23 -0.31 3.42
C GLY A 15 -9.35 0.81 2.85
N LYS A 16 -8.06 0.89 3.25
CA LYS A 16 -7.16 1.97 2.83
C LYS A 16 -7.22 2.27 1.34
N SER A 17 -6.92 1.29 0.49
CA SER A 17 -6.78 1.52 -0.95
C SER A 17 -8.08 2.01 -1.60
N THR A 18 -9.24 1.54 -1.15
CA THR A 18 -10.54 2.00 -1.63
C THR A 18 -10.77 3.45 -1.22
N ILE A 19 -10.59 3.75 0.07
CA ILE A 19 -10.84 5.06 0.66
C ILE A 19 -9.86 6.10 0.11
N THR A 20 -8.57 5.80 0.11
CA THR A 20 -7.52 6.72 -0.36
C THR A 20 -7.65 7.04 -1.85
N LYS A 21 -8.06 6.06 -2.66
CA LYS A 21 -8.36 6.27 -4.07
C LYS A 21 -9.54 7.23 -4.26
N MET A 22 -10.63 7.04 -3.54
CA MET A 22 -11.80 7.94 -3.61
C MET A 22 -11.46 9.36 -3.15
N VAL A 23 -10.66 9.50 -2.07
CA VAL A 23 -10.20 10.81 -1.61
C VAL A 23 -9.33 11.49 -2.67
N ALA A 24 -8.39 10.74 -3.27
CA ALA A 24 -7.52 11.25 -4.32
C ALA A 24 -8.32 11.73 -5.54
N GLU A 25 -9.32 10.96 -5.98
CA GLU A 25 -10.22 11.34 -7.08
C GLU A 25 -10.99 12.63 -6.77
N LYS A 26 -11.59 12.75 -5.56
CA LYS A 26 -12.34 13.94 -5.14
C LYS A 26 -11.47 15.20 -5.04
N LEU A 27 -10.20 15.07 -4.65
CA LEU A 27 -9.27 16.20 -4.50
C LEU A 27 -8.43 16.47 -5.76
N GLY A 28 -8.48 15.61 -6.77
CA GLY A 28 -7.62 15.70 -7.96
C GLY A 28 -6.15 15.38 -7.67
N TYR A 29 -5.86 14.62 -6.62
CA TYR A 29 -4.52 14.16 -6.25
C TYR A 29 -4.14 12.87 -6.98
N ASN A 30 -2.84 12.58 -7.05
CA ASN A 30 -2.38 11.28 -7.50
C ASN A 30 -2.45 10.27 -6.33
N TYR A 31 -3.12 9.14 -6.57
CA TYR A 31 -3.12 8.03 -5.64
C TYR A 31 -1.93 7.11 -5.89
N VAL A 32 -1.15 6.81 -4.85
CA VAL A 32 0.03 5.94 -4.90
C VAL A 32 -0.23 4.65 -4.10
N ASP A 33 -0.45 3.54 -4.80
CA ASP A 33 -0.47 2.17 -4.23
C ASP A 33 0.97 1.67 -4.10
N THR A 34 1.57 1.82 -2.90
CA THR A 34 2.93 1.30 -2.67
C THR A 34 2.97 -0.22 -2.69
N GLY A 35 1.89 -0.88 -2.29
CA GLY A 35 1.77 -2.32 -2.41
C GLY A 35 1.90 -2.81 -3.85
N ALA A 36 1.42 -2.06 -4.85
CA ALA A 36 1.64 -2.37 -6.26
C ALA A 36 3.13 -2.29 -6.62
N MET A 37 3.87 -1.35 -6.05
CA MET A 37 5.32 -1.22 -6.29
C MET A 37 6.08 -2.45 -5.75
N TYR A 38 5.79 -2.88 -4.51
CA TYR A 38 6.35 -4.12 -3.95
C TYR A 38 5.96 -5.36 -4.74
N ARG A 39 4.70 -5.45 -5.20
CA ARG A 39 4.23 -6.54 -6.05
C ARG A 39 4.96 -6.58 -7.39
N ALA A 40 5.28 -5.44 -7.98
CA ALA A 40 6.02 -5.39 -9.24
C ALA A 40 7.45 -5.92 -9.10
N ILE A 41 8.15 -5.56 -8.02
CA ILE A 41 9.46 -6.14 -7.71
C ILE A 41 9.34 -7.66 -7.51
N THR A 42 8.36 -8.09 -6.73
CA THR A 42 8.09 -9.52 -6.48
C THR A 42 7.80 -10.27 -7.78
N TYR A 43 6.97 -9.72 -8.66
CA TYR A 43 6.67 -10.29 -9.97
C TYR A 43 7.94 -10.49 -10.81
N ASN A 44 8.82 -9.47 -10.83
CA ASN A 44 10.10 -9.59 -11.52
C ASN A 44 10.99 -10.70 -10.93
N PHE A 45 11.04 -10.84 -9.60
CA PHE A 45 11.81 -11.88 -8.95
C PHE A 45 11.27 -13.28 -9.28
N LEU A 46 9.95 -13.47 -9.22
CA LEU A 46 9.31 -14.75 -9.56
C LEU A 46 9.55 -15.15 -11.01
N ASN A 47 9.52 -14.20 -11.96
CA ASN A 47 9.83 -14.45 -13.37
C ASN A 47 11.30 -14.82 -13.61
N ASN A 48 12.17 -14.60 -12.62
CA ASN A 48 13.58 -14.99 -12.63
C ASN A 48 13.88 -16.11 -11.61
N ASP A 49 12.86 -16.91 -11.26
CA ASP A 49 12.94 -18.07 -10.37
C ASP A 49 13.47 -17.77 -8.96
N LEU A 50 13.43 -16.51 -8.50
CA LEU A 50 13.75 -16.14 -7.14
C LEU A 50 12.50 -16.29 -6.26
N LYS A 51 12.40 -17.40 -5.50
CA LYS A 51 11.25 -17.74 -4.63
C LYS A 51 11.60 -17.74 -3.14
N GLU A 52 12.82 -17.44 -2.80
CA GLU A 52 13.31 -17.32 -1.43
C GLU A 52 14.08 -16.03 -1.23
N LEU A 53 14.09 -15.52 0.01
CA LEU A 53 14.80 -14.29 0.34
C LEU A 53 16.30 -14.59 0.45
N ASN A 54 17.03 -14.18 -0.59
CA ASN A 54 18.48 -14.16 -0.62
C ASN A 54 18.92 -12.74 -0.98
N GLU A 55 19.47 -12.03 -0.02
CA GLU A 55 19.75 -10.60 -0.14
C GLU A 55 20.78 -10.29 -1.24
N GLU A 56 21.80 -11.12 -1.41
CA GLU A 56 22.80 -10.94 -2.49
C GLU A 56 22.16 -11.04 -3.88
N LYS A 57 21.29 -12.04 -4.08
CA LYS A 57 20.53 -12.17 -5.34
C LYS A 57 19.58 -10.98 -5.53
N VAL A 58 18.88 -10.56 -4.47
CA VAL A 58 17.98 -9.39 -4.49
C VAL A 58 18.74 -8.16 -4.96
N ILE A 59 19.87 -7.82 -4.34
CA ILE A 59 20.71 -6.67 -4.71
C ILE A 59 21.14 -6.77 -6.18
N LYS A 60 21.59 -7.95 -6.62
CA LYS A 60 21.99 -8.18 -8.02
C LYS A 60 20.84 -7.93 -8.99
N PHE A 61 19.63 -8.41 -8.72
CA PHE A 61 18.47 -8.17 -9.56
C PHE A 61 18.06 -6.70 -9.59
N LEU A 62 18.06 -6.05 -8.44
CA LEU A 62 17.70 -4.63 -8.34
C LEU A 62 18.69 -3.71 -9.08
N SER A 63 19.98 -4.05 -9.08
CA SER A 63 21.03 -3.24 -9.75
C SER A 63 20.85 -3.10 -11.26
N THR A 64 20.16 -4.02 -11.91
CA THR A 64 19.88 -4.00 -13.35
C THR A 64 18.44 -3.66 -13.70
N LEU A 65 17.58 -3.51 -12.68
CA LEU A 65 16.15 -3.31 -12.86
C LEU A 65 15.83 -1.86 -13.20
N LYS A 66 15.18 -1.63 -14.35
CA LYS A 66 14.57 -0.35 -14.69
C LYS A 66 13.13 -0.35 -14.15
N PHE A 67 12.94 0.30 -13.02
CA PHE A 67 11.65 0.45 -12.34
C PHE A 67 11.14 1.87 -12.53
N ASP A 68 9.88 2.04 -12.90
CA ASP A 68 9.26 3.34 -13.07
C ASP A 68 7.79 3.32 -12.65
N VAL A 69 7.28 4.48 -12.23
CA VAL A 69 5.88 4.71 -11.89
C VAL A 69 5.37 5.92 -12.65
N LYS A 70 4.33 5.74 -13.44
CA LYS A 70 3.71 6.80 -14.23
C LYS A 70 2.26 7.01 -13.82
N PHE A 71 1.80 8.25 -13.98
CA PHE A 71 0.40 8.61 -13.86
C PHE A 71 -0.14 9.03 -15.22
N ILE A 72 -1.18 8.34 -15.67
CA ILE A 72 -1.95 8.68 -16.87
C ILE A 72 -3.40 8.83 -16.40
N ASP A 73 -3.98 10.00 -16.59
CA ASP A 73 -5.33 10.34 -16.12
C ASP A 73 -5.54 10.00 -14.62
N LYS A 74 -4.56 10.38 -13.80
CA LYS A 74 -4.51 10.11 -12.35
C LYS A 74 -4.42 8.63 -11.95
N LYS A 75 -4.39 7.71 -12.90
CA LYS A 75 -4.21 6.28 -12.66
C LYS A 75 -2.72 5.94 -12.63
N GLN A 76 -2.31 5.23 -11.59
CA GLN A 76 -0.94 4.71 -11.45
C GLN A 76 -0.68 3.53 -12.37
N TYR A 77 0.44 3.57 -13.06
CA TYR A 77 1.02 2.47 -13.83
C TYR A 77 2.41 2.16 -13.30
N VAL A 78 2.69 0.87 -13.11
CA VAL A 78 4.01 0.41 -12.64
C VAL A 78 4.70 -0.32 -13.79
N LEU A 79 5.91 0.13 -14.11
CA LEU A 79 6.68 -0.38 -15.23
C LEU A 79 7.93 -1.10 -14.74
N ILE A 80 8.21 -2.26 -15.33
CA ILE A 80 9.43 -3.04 -15.16
C ILE A 80 10.10 -3.15 -16.52
N ASN A 81 11.33 -2.65 -16.66
CA ASN A 81 12.09 -2.64 -17.90
C ASN A 81 11.32 -2.01 -19.10
N GLY A 82 10.46 -1.03 -18.80
CA GLY A 82 9.63 -0.34 -19.80
C GLY A 82 8.28 -1.02 -20.08
N GLU A 83 8.03 -2.20 -19.56
CA GLU A 83 6.76 -2.93 -19.70
C GLU A 83 5.81 -2.59 -18.55
N ASP A 84 4.53 -2.28 -18.85
CA ASP A 84 3.49 -2.11 -17.84
C ASP A 84 3.09 -3.47 -17.25
N VAL A 85 3.31 -3.61 -15.95
CA VAL A 85 2.99 -4.83 -15.20
C VAL A 85 1.79 -4.67 -14.25
N SER A 86 1.09 -3.56 -14.30
CA SER A 86 0.04 -3.17 -13.32
C SER A 86 -1.07 -4.21 -13.15
N GLU A 87 -1.42 -4.94 -14.20
CA GLU A 87 -2.40 -6.02 -14.12
C GLU A 87 -1.74 -7.37 -13.79
N LYS A 88 -0.50 -7.61 -14.28
CA LYS A 88 0.22 -8.87 -14.06
C LYS A 88 0.58 -9.14 -12.61
N ILE A 89 0.71 -8.08 -11.81
CA ILE A 89 1.07 -8.15 -10.39
C ILE A 89 -0.10 -8.52 -9.47
N ARG A 90 -1.32 -8.69 -9.99
CA ARG A 90 -2.55 -8.93 -9.19
C ARG A 90 -2.89 -10.41 -9.02
N THR A 91 -1.88 -11.28 -8.98
CA THR A 91 -2.06 -12.72 -8.77
C THR A 91 -1.94 -13.12 -7.30
N ALA A 92 -2.53 -14.26 -6.94
CA ALA A 92 -2.40 -14.82 -5.60
C ALA A 92 -0.93 -15.19 -5.29
N GLU A 93 -0.19 -15.71 -6.27
CA GLU A 93 1.22 -16.06 -6.13
C GLU A 93 2.07 -14.82 -5.81
N VAL A 94 1.97 -13.76 -6.61
CA VAL A 94 2.68 -12.49 -6.36
C VAL A 94 2.33 -11.95 -4.98
N SER A 95 1.04 -11.95 -4.60
CA SER A 95 0.58 -11.46 -3.29
C SER A 95 1.19 -12.24 -2.14
N LYS A 96 1.30 -13.57 -2.26
CA LYS A 96 1.91 -14.45 -1.27
C LYS A 96 3.39 -14.13 -1.04
N PHE A 97 4.16 -13.97 -2.11
CA PHE A 97 5.60 -13.71 -2.01
C PHE A 97 5.93 -12.24 -1.68
N THR A 98 5.01 -11.29 -1.90
CA THR A 98 5.26 -9.88 -1.62
C THR A 98 5.62 -9.62 -0.16
N SER A 99 4.95 -10.29 0.79
CA SER A 99 5.26 -10.15 2.22
C SER A 99 6.66 -10.69 2.57
N LEU A 100 7.16 -11.68 1.84
CA LEU A 100 8.52 -12.19 2.00
C LEU A 100 9.55 -11.15 1.55
N PHE A 101 9.42 -10.65 0.32
CA PHE A 101 10.38 -9.70 -0.25
C PHE A 101 10.29 -8.30 0.37
N ALA A 102 9.13 -7.92 0.93
CA ALA A 102 9.01 -6.68 1.69
C ALA A 102 9.83 -6.66 3.00
N LYS A 103 10.41 -7.78 3.42
CA LYS A 103 11.37 -7.86 4.54
C LYS A 103 12.80 -7.51 4.11
N SER A 104 13.11 -7.53 2.80
CA SER A 104 14.44 -7.18 2.30
C SER A 104 14.75 -5.70 2.51
N PRO A 105 15.85 -5.34 3.20
CA PRO A 105 16.34 -3.98 3.28
C PRO A 105 16.58 -3.37 1.89
N ALA A 106 17.20 -4.11 0.98
CA ALA A 106 17.51 -3.63 -0.36
C ALA A 106 16.27 -3.31 -1.20
N VAL A 107 15.21 -4.14 -1.13
CA VAL A 107 13.93 -3.84 -1.80
C VAL A 107 13.30 -2.57 -1.25
N ARG A 108 13.35 -2.38 0.05
CA ARG A 108 12.77 -1.20 0.71
C ARG A 108 13.52 0.07 0.33
N GLU A 109 14.85 0.05 0.43
CA GLU A 109 15.71 1.18 0.06
C GLU A 109 15.51 1.56 -1.41
N PHE A 110 15.50 0.59 -2.30
CA PHE A 110 15.25 0.78 -3.74
C PHE A 110 13.91 1.49 -4.02
N LEU A 111 12.84 1.15 -3.30
CA LEU A 111 11.52 1.74 -3.51
C LEU A 111 11.33 3.10 -2.81
N ILE A 112 12.00 3.34 -1.67
CA ILE A 112 11.83 4.58 -0.89
C ILE A 112 12.15 5.82 -1.72
N ASP A 113 13.22 5.81 -2.49
CA ASP A 113 13.62 6.96 -3.30
C ASP A 113 12.60 7.28 -4.38
N THR A 114 12.06 6.25 -5.05
CA THR A 114 10.97 6.42 -6.01
C THR A 114 9.73 7.00 -5.33
N GLN A 115 9.32 6.46 -4.19
CA GLN A 115 8.16 6.93 -3.43
C GLN A 115 8.31 8.39 -3.00
N ARG A 116 9.47 8.77 -2.46
CA ARG A 116 9.78 10.14 -2.05
C ARG A 116 9.79 11.12 -3.23
N ASN A 117 10.32 10.70 -4.36
CA ASN A 117 10.37 11.56 -5.56
C ASN A 117 8.96 11.83 -6.12
N LEU A 118 8.04 10.85 -6.07
CA LEU A 118 6.64 11.08 -6.44
C LEU A 118 5.99 12.17 -5.57
N ALA A 119 6.30 12.22 -4.28
CA ALA A 119 5.77 13.22 -3.35
C ALA A 119 6.32 14.63 -3.58
N LYS A 120 7.53 14.77 -4.14
CA LYS A 120 8.15 16.08 -4.41
C LYS A 120 7.56 16.82 -5.61
N SER A 121 6.92 16.11 -6.52
CA SER A 121 6.46 16.63 -7.81
C SER A 121 4.95 16.65 -8.00
N ASN A 122 4.18 16.17 -7.03
CA ASN A 122 2.74 16.02 -7.13
C ASN A 122 2.05 16.17 -5.78
N ASN A 123 0.80 16.63 -5.80
CA ASN A 123 -0.11 16.36 -4.68
C ASN A 123 -0.45 14.88 -4.68
N ILE A 124 -0.15 14.17 -3.59
CA ILE A 124 -0.32 12.72 -3.52
C ILE A 124 -1.02 12.26 -2.26
N ILE A 125 -1.71 11.14 -2.40
CA ILE A 125 -2.11 10.30 -1.28
C ILE A 125 -1.45 8.94 -1.47
N MET A 126 -0.64 8.54 -0.51
CA MET A 126 0.12 7.29 -0.55
C MET A 126 -0.35 6.35 0.54
N ASP A 127 -0.75 5.13 0.18
CA ASP A 127 -1.12 4.11 1.16
C ASP A 127 -0.08 3.00 1.31
N GLY A 128 0.07 2.51 2.54
CA GLY A 128 1.03 1.46 2.86
C GLY A 128 0.95 0.92 4.28
N ARG A 129 2.13 0.72 4.89
CA ARG A 129 2.31 0.22 6.25
C ARG A 129 3.26 1.07 7.09
N ASP A 130 4.10 1.83 6.44
CA ASP A 130 5.19 2.59 7.03
C ASP A 130 5.40 3.93 6.29
N ILE A 131 4.33 4.41 5.65
CA ILE A 131 4.41 5.65 4.88
C ILE A 131 4.66 6.83 5.81
N ALA A 132 3.88 6.94 6.88
CA ALA A 132 3.97 8.03 7.86
C ALA A 132 5.22 7.94 8.76
N SER A 133 5.78 6.73 8.95
CA SER A 133 6.93 6.53 9.85
C SER A 133 8.27 6.55 9.12
N VAL A 134 8.34 6.02 7.90
CA VAL A 134 9.62 5.80 7.18
C VAL A 134 9.67 6.51 5.84
N VAL A 135 8.66 6.33 4.99
CA VAL A 135 8.70 6.84 3.61
C VAL A 135 8.56 8.36 3.59
N LEU A 136 7.51 8.88 4.20
CA LEU A 136 7.17 10.30 4.29
C LEU A 136 7.02 10.74 5.76
N PRO A 137 8.11 10.72 6.56
CA PRO A 137 8.04 11.08 7.98
C PRO A 137 7.60 12.53 8.21
N ASN A 138 7.72 13.38 7.20
CA ASN A 138 7.29 14.78 7.22
C ASN A 138 6.05 15.02 6.33
N ALA A 139 5.21 13.99 6.09
CA ALA A 139 3.96 14.18 5.37
C ALA A 139 3.08 15.25 6.02
N ASP A 140 2.41 16.07 5.20
CA ASP A 140 1.55 17.16 5.68
C ASP A 140 0.35 16.62 6.46
N VAL A 141 -0.17 15.44 6.06
CA VAL A 141 -1.22 14.72 6.78
C VAL A 141 -0.82 13.26 6.94
N LYS A 142 -0.94 12.74 8.16
CA LYS A 142 -0.66 11.35 8.51
C LYS A 142 -1.91 10.72 9.08
N ILE A 143 -2.34 9.60 8.52
CA ILE A 143 -3.58 8.91 8.89
C ILE A 143 -3.29 7.44 9.12
N PHE A 144 -3.88 6.87 10.17
CA PHE A 144 -3.89 5.44 10.40
C PHE A 144 -5.32 4.92 10.29
N LEU A 145 -5.62 4.17 9.21
CA LEU A 145 -6.92 3.55 9.02
C LEU A 145 -6.93 2.15 9.62
N THR A 146 -7.85 1.91 10.55
CA THR A 146 -8.04 0.60 11.17
C THR A 146 -9.50 0.16 11.13
N ALA A 147 -9.74 -1.10 11.43
CA ALA A 147 -11.04 -1.70 11.72
C ALA A 147 -10.81 -2.96 12.53
N SER A 148 -11.84 -3.48 13.23
CA SER A 148 -11.76 -4.76 13.93
C SER A 148 -11.34 -5.89 12.97
N VAL A 149 -10.68 -6.91 13.51
CA VAL A 149 -10.26 -8.07 12.69
C VAL A 149 -11.47 -8.73 12.04
N GLU A 150 -12.57 -8.80 12.78
CA GLU A 150 -13.85 -9.36 12.34
C GLU A 150 -14.39 -8.63 11.11
N GLU A 151 -14.44 -7.31 11.17
CA GLU A 151 -14.93 -6.48 10.07
C GLU A 151 -14.01 -6.58 8.84
N ARG A 152 -12.69 -6.59 9.05
CA ARG A 152 -11.73 -6.75 7.96
C ARG A 152 -11.83 -8.13 7.28
N ALA A 153 -12.06 -9.19 8.06
CA ALA A 153 -12.31 -10.52 7.54
C ALA A 153 -13.63 -10.56 6.73
N ARG A 154 -14.70 -9.96 7.26
CA ARG A 154 -15.98 -9.84 6.56
C ARG A 154 -15.83 -9.11 5.22
N ARG A 155 -15.16 -7.96 5.19
CA ARG A 155 -14.87 -7.21 3.97
C ARG A 155 -14.09 -8.06 2.95
N ARG A 156 -13.10 -8.80 3.41
CA ARG A 156 -12.27 -9.64 2.55
C ARG A 156 -13.04 -10.80 1.94
N VAL A 157 -13.94 -11.42 2.69
CA VAL A 157 -14.85 -12.47 2.16
C VAL A 157 -15.75 -11.88 1.07
N LEU A 158 -16.37 -10.73 1.32
CA LEU A 158 -17.19 -10.06 0.32
C LEU A 158 -16.40 -9.68 -0.95
N ASP A 159 -15.13 -9.31 -0.81
CA ASP A 159 -14.28 -9.03 -1.98
C ASP A 159 -14.01 -10.31 -2.80
N PHE A 160 -13.81 -11.45 -2.16
CA PHE A 160 -13.68 -12.74 -2.84
C PHE A 160 -14.98 -13.13 -3.57
N GLU A 161 -16.12 -12.99 -2.90
CA GLU A 161 -17.43 -13.27 -3.52
C GLU A 161 -17.69 -12.42 -4.76
N ARG A 162 -17.36 -11.10 -4.71
CA ARG A 162 -17.44 -10.20 -5.87
C ARG A 162 -16.52 -10.61 -7.03
N GLN A 163 -15.43 -11.29 -6.75
CA GLN A 163 -14.51 -11.86 -7.73
C GLN A 163 -14.95 -13.23 -8.25
N GLY A 164 -16.13 -13.73 -7.80
CA GLY A 164 -16.66 -15.03 -8.18
C GLY A 164 -16.00 -16.21 -7.47
N ILE A 165 -15.20 -15.95 -6.43
CA ILE A 165 -14.61 -16.99 -5.59
C ILE A 165 -15.64 -17.34 -4.52
N THR A 166 -16.28 -18.50 -4.70
CA THR A 166 -17.21 -19.10 -3.74
C THR A 166 -16.45 -20.04 -2.81
N ASP A 167 -17.06 -20.41 -1.69
CA ASP A 167 -16.45 -21.37 -0.74
C ASP A 167 -15.31 -20.79 0.12
N VAL A 168 -15.37 -19.50 0.41
CA VAL A 168 -14.39 -18.81 1.24
C VAL A 168 -14.67 -19.07 2.72
N ASN A 169 -13.74 -19.70 3.41
CA ASN A 169 -13.84 -19.93 4.84
C ASN A 169 -13.48 -18.65 5.62
N TYR A 170 -14.49 -18.05 6.28
CA TYR A 170 -14.33 -16.82 7.06
C TYR A 170 -13.26 -16.93 8.16
N GLU A 171 -13.26 -18.03 8.95
CA GLU A 171 -12.28 -18.21 10.04
C GLU A 171 -10.86 -18.30 9.50
N LYS A 172 -10.66 -18.98 8.36
CA LYS A 172 -9.37 -19.04 7.71
C LYS A 172 -8.90 -17.64 7.25
N VAL A 173 -9.78 -16.85 6.64
CA VAL A 173 -9.48 -15.48 6.24
C VAL A 173 -9.13 -14.62 7.46
N LYS A 174 -9.86 -14.78 8.56
CA LYS A 174 -9.60 -14.07 9.81
C LYS A 174 -8.23 -14.41 10.39
N GLU A 175 -7.85 -15.68 10.43
CA GLU A 175 -6.52 -16.09 10.89
C GLU A 175 -5.40 -15.62 9.96
N GLU A 176 -5.59 -15.62 8.64
CA GLU A 176 -4.64 -15.05 7.69
C GLU A 176 -4.43 -13.55 7.91
N ILE A 177 -5.50 -12.80 8.22
CA ILE A 177 -5.43 -11.37 8.56
C ILE A 177 -4.63 -11.17 9.85
N LYS A 178 -4.93 -11.90 10.92
CA LYS A 178 -4.18 -11.83 12.18
C LYS A 178 -2.69 -12.13 11.99
N ALA A 179 -2.38 -13.20 11.26
CA ALA A 179 -1.00 -13.58 10.99
C ALA A 179 -0.25 -12.50 10.23
N ARG A 180 -0.92 -11.86 9.27
CA ARG A 180 -0.34 -10.76 8.50
C ARG A 180 -0.14 -9.50 9.33
N ASP A 181 -1.11 -9.13 10.16
CA ASP A 181 -1.00 -7.99 11.08
C ASP A 181 0.18 -8.19 12.03
N TYR A 182 0.27 -9.38 12.63
CA TYR A 182 1.40 -9.74 13.48
C TYR A 182 2.75 -9.59 12.76
N GLN A 183 2.83 -10.03 11.50
CA GLN A 183 4.05 -9.85 10.70
C GLN A 183 4.34 -8.38 10.39
N ASP A 184 3.33 -7.57 10.05
CA ASP A 184 3.49 -6.17 9.73
C ASP A 184 3.91 -5.35 10.97
N GLU A 185 3.40 -5.69 12.16
CA GLU A 185 3.69 -5.01 13.43
C GLU A 185 5.03 -5.43 14.04
N ASN A 186 5.46 -6.69 13.86
CA ASN A 186 6.64 -7.26 14.52
C ASN A 186 7.83 -7.49 13.59
N ARG A 187 7.83 -6.91 12.39
CA ARG A 187 9.02 -6.98 11.52
C ARG A 187 10.13 -6.06 12.03
N ASP A 188 11.37 -6.52 11.89
CA ASP A 188 12.56 -5.79 12.38
C ASP A 188 12.75 -4.45 11.67
N ILE A 189 12.31 -4.32 10.41
CA ILE A 189 12.51 -3.13 9.58
C ILE A 189 11.16 -2.51 9.28
N ALA A 190 11.00 -1.23 9.62
CA ALA A 190 9.83 -0.41 9.34
C ALA A 190 8.50 -1.09 9.76
N PRO A 191 8.33 -1.42 11.05
CA PRO A 191 7.10 -2.01 11.55
C PRO A 191 5.90 -1.09 11.29
N LEU A 192 4.71 -1.68 11.23
CA LEU A 192 3.47 -0.91 11.20
C LEU A 192 3.27 -0.21 12.55
N ILE A 193 3.37 1.11 12.55
CA ILE A 193 3.22 1.94 13.74
C ILE A 193 1.94 2.76 13.64
N LYS A 194 1.12 2.71 14.69
CA LYS A 194 -0.08 3.56 14.79
C LYS A 194 0.35 5.01 15.01
N VAL A 195 -0.16 5.92 14.19
CA VAL A 195 0.03 7.37 14.35
C VAL A 195 -1.18 7.99 15.08
N ASP A 196 -1.01 9.21 15.59
CA ASP A 196 -2.02 9.87 16.44
C ASP A 196 -3.38 10.08 15.74
N SER A 197 -3.38 10.31 14.42
CA SER A 197 -4.61 10.46 13.63
C SER A 197 -5.20 9.12 13.20
N ALA A 198 -5.57 8.27 14.14
CA ALA A 198 -6.20 6.99 13.87
C ALA A 198 -7.71 7.15 13.63
N ILE A 199 -8.20 6.54 12.54
CA ILE A 199 -9.61 6.46 12.20
C ILE A 199 -10.02 4.98 12.24
N ASP A 200 -10.84 4.61 13.20
CA ASP A 200 -11.51 3.31 13.22
C ASP A 200 -12.71 3.34 12.27
N THR A 201 -12.68 2.46 11.28
CA THR A 201 -13.70 2.38 10.24
C THR A 201 -14.68 1.25 10.44
N THR A 202 -14.68 0.60 11.62
CA THR A 202 -15.51 -0.57 11.92
C THR A 202 -16.99 -0.27 11.70
N GLU A 203 -17.46 0.85 12.27
CA GLU A 203 -18.87 1.26 12.24
C GLU A 203 -19.16 2.40 11.23
N LEU A 204 -18.14 2.82 10.46
CA LEU A 204 -18.27 3.94 9.53
C LEU A 204 -18.55 3.46 8.10
N THR A 205 -19.40 4.20 7.40
CA THR A 205 -19.54 4.04 5.96
C THR A 205 -18.29 4.57 5.21
N ILE A 206 -18.08 4.09 4.00
CA ILE A 206 -16.97 4.57 3.16
C ILE A 206 -17.04 6.08 2.99
N ASP A 207 -18.21 6.64 2.70
CA ASP A 207 -18.38 8.08 2.50
C ASP A 207 -18.05 8.89 3.75
N GLN A 208 -18.45 8.44 4.93
CA GLN A 208 -18.10 9.10 6.20
C GLN A 208 -16.58 9.13 6.44
N VAL A 209 -15.88 8.05 6.12
CA VAL A 209 -14.41 8.02 6.25
C VAL A 209 -13.75 8.92 5.21
N VAL A 210 -14.22 8.92 3.98
CA VAL A 210 -13.72 9.78 2.90
C VAL A 210 -13.89 11.26 3.27
N GLU A 211 -15.04 11.66 3.78
CA GLU A 211 -15.30 13.05 4.21
C GLU A 211 -14.37 13.47 5.34
N LYS A 212 -14.23 12.65 6.38
CA LYS A 212 -13.29 12.92 7.49
C LYS A 212 -11.85 13.14 7.00
N ILE A 213 -11.40 12.34 6.05
CA ILE A 213 -10.05 12.48 5.51
C ILE A 213 -9.92 13.78 4.70
N ILE A 214 -10.92 14.11 3.87
CA ILE A 214 -10.92 15.33 3.08
C ILE A 214 -10.91 16.56 4.00
N GLU A 215 -11.65 16.56 5.08
CA GLU A 215 -11.65 17.63 6.08
C GLU A 215 -10.25 17.83 6.70
N LEU A 216 -9.57 16.75 7.09
CA LEU A 216 -8.21 16.81 7.62
C LEU A 216 -7.21 17.38 6.60
N ILE A 217 -7.34 17.00 5.33
CA ILE A 217 -6.46 17.49 4.26
C ILE A 217 -6.72 18.98 4.02
N LYS A 218 -7.98 19.40 3.86
CA LYS A 218 -8.35 20.79 3.63
C LYS A 218 -7.96 21.71 4.79
N PHE A 219 -8.05 21.23 6.02
CA PHE A 219 -7.57 21.96 7.18
C PHE A 219 -6.07 22.28 7.06
N LYS A 220 -5.29 21.31 6.57
CA LYS A 220 -3.84 21.51 6.35
C LYS A 220 -3.50 22.36 5.14
N GLU A 221 -4.30 22.33 4.08
CA GLU A 221 -4.11 23.18 2.90
C GLU A 221 -4.30 24.67 3.21
N ASN A 222 -5.11 24.97 4.22
CA ASN A 222 -5.45 26.34 4.63
C ASN A 222 -4.50 26.92 5.71
N LEU A 223 -3.51 26.15 6.16
CA LEU A 223 -2.45 26.57 7.09
C LEU A 223 -1.16 26.92 6.34
#